data_9ea86165065014beb90557934633c90d
#
_entry.id   9ea86165065014beb90557934633c90d
#
_cell.length_a   1.000
_cell.length_b   1.000
_cell.length_c   1.000
_cell.angle_alpha   90.00
_cell.angle_beta   90.00
_cell.angle_gamma   90.00
#
_symmetry.space_group_name_H-M   'P 1'
#
loop_
_entity.id
_entity.type
_entity.pdbx_description
1 polymer ?
#
loop_
_entity_poly.entity_id
_entity_poly.type
_entity_poly.pdbx_seq_one_letter_code
_entity_poly.pdbx_strand_id
1 'polypeptide(L)'
;MSLIYDEIKNQYQAMRRCAEHLEARLPEIRALVEQVNPPLVVFMGCGSSFSLAKSMADTVNIRLKRPSFAVPAGDATVHAARYAGTMEGALIVPVSRSGSTSEVMFALDALKAAGCSFTVLSLSCAEHCKLSEHSALS
;
A
#
# COMPACT_ATOMS: atom_id res chain seq x y z
N MET A 1 34.53 -1.43 3.33
CA MET A 1 33.57 -0.30 3.22
C MET A 1 32.28 -0.69 3.91
N SER A 2 31.57 0.24 4.53
CA SER A 2 30.31 -0.07 5.24
C SER A 2 29.19 -0.29 4.23
N LEU A 3 28.41 -1.37 4.37
CA LEU A 3 27.24 -1.67 3.55
C LEU A 3 26.28 -0.46 3.41
N ILE A 4 26.08 0.27 4.50
CA ILE A 4 25.26 1.49 4.56
C ILE A 4 25.79 2.59 3.62
N TYR A 5 27.10 2.75 3.52
CA TYR A 5 27.70 3.76 2.66
C TYR A 5 27.47 3.45 1.17
N ASP A 6 27.54 2.18 0.80
CA ASP A 6 27.31 1.73 -0.56
C ASP A 6 25.80 1.86 -0.91
N GLU A 7 24.92 1.56 0.02
CA GLU A 7 23.47 1.78 -0.14
C GLU A 7 23.13 3.27 -0.35
N ILE A 8 23.72 4.17 0.45
CA ILE A 8 23.53 5.62 0.29
C ILE A 8 24.00 6.09 -1.09
N LYS A 9 25.15 5.63 -1.56
CA LYS A 9 25.67 6.00 -2.88
C LYS A 9 24.80 5.48 -4.03
N ASN A 10 24.19 4.32 -3.86
CA ASN A 10 23.39 3.66 -4.89
C ASN A 10 21.91 4.05 -4.86
N GLN A 11 21.45 4.86 -3.88
CA GLN A 11 20.05 5.21 -3.73
C GLN A 11 19.44 5.87 -4.99
N TYR A 12 20.20 6.73 -5.68
CA TYR A 12 19.72 7.37 -6.91
C TYR A 12 19.39 6.35 -8.02
N GLN A 13 20.26 5.34 -8.18
CA GLN A 13 20.03 4.27 -9.16
C GLN A 13 18.84 3.39 -8.75
N ALA A 14 18.66 3.13 -7.45
CA ALA A 14 17.51 2.39 -6.94
C ALA A 14 16.20 3.16 -7.20
N MET A 15 16.18 4.46 -6.95
CA MET A 15 15.03 5.32 -7.23
C MET A 15 14.67 5.36 -8.72
N ARG A 16 15.69 5.46 -9.60
CA ARG A 16 15.47 5.42 -11.05
C ARG A 16 14.83 4.12 -11.48
N ARG A 17 15.38 2.96 -11.07
CA ARG A 17 14.81 1.65 -11.38
C ARG A 17 13.38 1.49 -10.87
N CYS A 18 13.10 2.00 -9.68
CA CYS A 18 11.75 2.01 -9.13
C CYS A 18 10.79 2.84 -10.00
N ALA A 19 11.22 4.03 -10.44
CA ALA A 19 10.41 4.88 -11.31
C ALA A 19 10.14 4.20 -12.66
N GLU A 20 11.18 3.67 -13.31
CA GLU A 20 11.07 2.92 -14.58
C GLU A 20 10.12 1.72 -14.45
N HIS A 21 10.23 0.98 -13.35
CA HIS A 21 9.31 -0.16 -13.07
C HIS A 21 7.87 0.31 -12.91
N LEU A 22 7.64 1.38 -12.13
CA LEU A 22 6.30 1.93 -11.92
C LEU A 22 5.71 2.50 -13.23
N GLU A 23 6.52 3.18 -14.03
CA GLU A 23 6.09 3.69 -15.34
C GLU A 23 5.63 2.56 -16.27
N ALA A 24 6.36 1.45 -16.30
CA ALA A 24 5.99 0.28 -17.09
C ALA A 24 4.66 -0.36 -16.61
N ARG A 25 4.34 -0.27 -15.31
CA ARG A 25 3.12 -0.82 -14.71
C ARG A 25 1.93 0.17 -14.69
N LEU A 26 2.14 1.44 -15.07
CA LEU A 26 1.08 2.45 -15.07
C LEU A 26 -0.21 2.05 -15.82
N PRO A 27 -0.15 1.39 -16.99
CA PRO A 27 -1.37 0.96 -17.68
C PRO A 27 -2.22 -0.02 -16.85
N GLU A 28 -1.57 -0.97 -16.18
CA GLU A 28 -2.25 -1.97 -15.34
C GLU A 28 -2.85 -1.31 -14.09
N ILE A 29 -2.10 -0.42 -13.45
CA ILE A 29 -2.57 0.34 -12.27
C ILE A 29 -3.78 1.19 -12.64
N ARG A 30 -3.74 1.89 -13.77
CA ARG A 30 -4.86 2.69 -14.26
C ARG A 30 -6.09 1.83 -14.54
N ALA A 31 -5.91 0.72 -15.25
CA ALA A 31 -7.00 -0.21 -15.54
C ALA A 31 -7.67 -0.73 -14.25
N LEU A 32 -6.89 -1.10 -13.24
CA LEU A 32 -7.42 -1.52 -11.95
C LEU A 32 -8.21 -0.41 -11.26
N VAL A 33 -7.65 0.81 -11.19
CA VAL A 33 -8.30 1.96 -10.54
C VAL A 33 -9.59 2.35 -11.27
N GLU A 34 -9.60 2.33 -12.60
CA GLU A 34 -10.79 2.59 -13.41
C GLU A 34 -11.86 1.52 -13.22
N GLN A 35 -11.47 0.25 -13.20
CA GLN A 35 -12.37 -0.88 -12.98
C GLN A 35 -13.01 -0.84 -11.58
N VAL A 36 -12.21 -0.58 -10.56
CA VAL A 36 -12.67 -0.55 -9.16
C VAL A 36 -13.43 0.75 -8.85
N ASN A 37 -13.00 1.86 -9.46
CA ASN A 37 -13.50 3.22 -9.19
C ASN A 37 -13.73 3.48 -7.70
N PRO A 38 -12.70 3.33 -6.85
CA PRO A 38 -12.86 3.29 -5.40
C PRO A 38 -13.34 4.64 -4.86
N PRO A 39 -14.30 4.67 -3.93
CA PRO A 39 -14.73 5.90 -3.27
C PRO A 39 -13.62 6.49 -2.37
N LEU A 40 -12.68 5.66 -1.97
CA LEU A 40 -11.63 5.97 -1.01
C LEU A 40 -10.37 5.18 -1.32
N VAL A 41 -9.19 5.81 -1.17
CA VAL A 41 -7.89 5.13 -1.21
C VAL A 41 -7.29 5.13 0.19
N VAL A 42 -6.96 3.95 0.70
CA VAL A 42 -6.39 3.78 2.04
C VAL A 42 -4.97 3.24 1.92
N PHE A 43 -3.99 4.00 2.40
CA PHE A 43 -2.62 3.52 2.50
C PHE A 43 -2.38 2.89 3.86
N MET A 44 -1.72 1.74 3.89
CA MET A 44 -1.50 0.98 5.13
C MET A 44 -0.02 0.59 5.27
N GLY A 45 0.54 0.71 6.45
CA GLY A 45 1.93 0.32 6.68
C GLY A 45 2.30 0.29 8.16
N CYS A 46 3.54 -0.12 8.43
CA CYS A 46 4.13 -0.16 9.77
C CYS A 46 5.44 0.63 9.80
N GLY A 47 5.73 1.30 10.91
CA GLY A 47 6.97 2.05 11.10
C GLY A 47 7.23 3.06 9.98
N SER A 48 8.39 3.00 9.33
CA SER A 48 8.76 3.89 8.22
C SER A 48 7.84 3.74 6.99
N SER A 49 7.31 2.56 6.73
CA SER A 49 6.33 2.34 5.67
C SER A 49 5.02 3.07 5.95
N PHE A 50 4.61 3.21 7.22
CA PHE A 50 3.46 4.04 7.58
C PHE A 50 3.73 5.54 7.37
N SER A 51 4.95 6.01 7.63
CA SER A 51 5.33 7.39 7.31
C SER A 51 5.25 7.68 5.80
N LEU A 52 5.70 6.72 4.98
CA LEU A 52 5.53 6.80 3.53
C LEU A 52 4.04 6.76 3.14
N ALA A 53 3.25 5.88 3.74
CA ALA A 53 1.81 5.77 3.50
C ALA A 53 1.08 7.11 3.73
N LYS A 54 1.45 7.89 4.76
CA LYS A 54 0.91 9.24 5.00
C LYS A 54 1.21 10.19 3.85
N SER A 55 2.47 10.25 3.41
CA SER A 55 2.86 11.10 2.28
C SER A 55 2.14 10.73 0.99
N MET A 56 1.90 9.43 0.77
CA MET A 56 1.15 8.94 -0.38
C MET A 56 -0.32 9.35 -0.30
N ALA A 57 -0.96 9.23 0.87
CA ALA A 57 -2.34 9.66 1.08
C ALA A 57 -2.50 11.17 0.82
N ASP A 58 -1.60 12.00 1.35
CA ASP A 58 -1.59 13.43 1.10
C ASP A 58 -1.41 13.74 -0.40
N THR A 59 -0.53 13.00 -1.09
CA THR A 59 -0.32 13.15 -2.52
C THR A 59 -1.59 12.85 -3.32
N VAL A 60 -2.30 11.78 -2.99
CA VAL A 60 -3.58 11.42 -3.63
C VAL A 60 -4.62 12.49 -3.38
N ASN A 61 -4.76 12.98 -2.15
CA ASN A 61 -5.69 14.06 -1.81
C ASN A 61 -5.39 15.34 -2.61
N ILE A 62 -4.12 15.76 -2.68
CA ILE A 62 -3.73 17.02 -3.29
C ILE A 62 -3.76 16.94 -4.83
N ARG A 63 -3.19 15.87 -5.39
CA ARG A 63 -2.96 15.74 -6.83
C ARG A 63 -4.14 15.15 -7.58
N LEU A 64 -4.78 14.14 -7.01
CA LEU A 64 -5.89 13.43 -7.64
C LEU A 64 -7.26 13.89 -7.13
N LYS A 65 -7.29 14.71 -6.08
CA LYS A 65 -8.52 15.20 -5.43
C LYS A 65 -9.49 14.06 -5.08
N ARG A 66 -8.93 12.91 -4.71
CA ARG A 66 -9.68 11.76 -4.25
C ARG A 66 -9.51 11.59 -2.74
N PRO A 67 -10.58 11.25 -2.01
CA PRO A 67 -10.48 10.96 -0.59
C PRO A 67 -9.42 9.89 -0.32
N SER A 68 -8.49 10.19 0.57
CA SER A 68 -7.43 9.25 0.94
C SER A 68 -6.96 9.50 2.36
N PHE A 69 -6.62 8.45 3.07
CA PHE A 69 -5.93 8.53 4.35
C PHE A 69 -4.96 7.37 4.54
N ALA A 70 -4.11 7.47 5.56
CA ALA A 70 -3.21 6.41 5.95
C ALA A 70 -3.59 5.86 7.32
N VAL A 71 -3.45 4.55 7.50
CA VAL A 71 -3.69 3.85 8.75
C VAL A 71 -2.51 2.97 9.13
N PRO A 72 -2.08 2.95 10.42
CA PRO A 72 -1.14 1.96 10.88
C PRO A 72 -1.78 0.56 10.81
N ALA A 73 -1.06 -0.43 10.31
CA ALA A 73 -1.62 -1.77 10.16
C ALA A 73 -2.02 -2.40 11.51
N GLY A 74 -1.22 -2.17 12.56
CA GLY A 74 -1.56 -2.63 13.91
C GLY A 74 -2.87 -2.03 14.43
N ASP A 75 -3.12 -0.74 14.17
CA ASP A 75 -4.37 -0.08 14.57
C ASP A 75 -5.57 -0.64 13.78
N ALA A 76 -5.41 -0.83 12.47
CA ALA A 76 -6.43 -1.45 11.63
C ALA A 76 -6.74 -2.89 12.06
N THR A 77 -5.74 -3.65 12.55
CA THR A 77 -5.95 -5.00 13.09
C THR A 77 -6.82 -4.97 14.35
N VAL A 78 -6.47 -4.11 15.32
CA VAL A 78 -7.16 -4.06 16.62
C VAL A 78 -8.55 -3.46 16.51
N HIS A 79 -8.73 -2.51 15.61
CA HIS A 79 -9.98 -1.74 15.46
C HIS A 79 -10.71 -2.02 14.14
N ALA A 80 -10.55 -3.21 13.55
CA ALA A 80 -11.09 -3.55 12.25
C ALA A 80 -12.58 -3.28 12.11
N ALA A 81 -13.39 -3.60 13.11
CA ALA A 81 -14.82 -3.33 13.11
C ALA A 81 -15.18 -1.83 13.02
N ARG A 82 -14.31 -0.95 13.53
CA ARG A 82 -14.50 0.52 13.43
C ARG A 82 -14.15 1.04 12.04
N TYR A 83 -13.13 0.43 11.42
CA TYR A 83 -12.69 0.81 10.08
C TYR A 83 -13.54 0.22 8.96
N ALA A 84 -14.16 -0.94 9.18
CA ALA A 84 -14.87 -1.69 8.15
C ALA A 84 -15.89 -0.83 7.38
N GLY A 85 -16.74 -0.09 8.09
CA GLY A 85 -17.74 0.78 7.45
C GLY A 85 -17.14 1.94 6.66
N THR A 86 -16.03 2.51 7.15
CA THR A 86 -15.34 3.62 6.46
C THR A 86 -14.57 3.15 5.24
N MET A 87 -14.05 1.93 5.29
CA MET A 87 -13.21 1.35 4.23
C MET A 87 -14.01 0.50 3.22
N GLU A 88 -15.33 0.45 3.34
CA GLU A 88 -16.16 -0.32 2.40
C GLU A 88 -15.97 0.17 0.97
N GLY A 89 -15.67 -0.74 0.07
CA GLY A 89 -15.37 -0.46 -1.34
C GLY A 89 -14.04 0.24 -1.60
N ALA A 90 -13.19 0.43 -0.58
CA ALA A 90 -11.93 1.13 -0.74
C ALA A 90 -10.90 0.36 -1.60
N LEU A 91 -9.99 1.11 -2.20
CA LEU A 91 -8.71 0.58 -2.66
C LEU A 91 -7.70 0.68 -1.52
N ILE A 92 -7.35 -0.44 -0.92
CA ILE A 92 -6.33 -0.51 0.12
C ILE A 92 -4.97 -0.72 -0.54
N VAL A 93 -4.02 0.17 -0.22
CA VAL A 93 -2.65 0.14 -0.74
C VAL A 93 -1.69 -0.14 0.41
N PRO A 94 -1.43 -1.43 0.73
CA PRO A 94 -0.42 -1.77 1.71
C PRO A 94 0.98 -1.46 1.19
N VAL A 95 1.78 -0.81 2.03
CA VAL A 95 3.17 -0.45 1.76
C VAL A 95 4.08 -1.29 2.66
N SER A 96 4.84 -2.20 2.09
CA SER A 96 5.73 -3.10 2.85
C SER A 96 6.99 -3.41 2.07
N ARG A 97 8.15 -3.01 2.58
CA ARG A 97 9.43 -3.28 1.93
C ARG A 97 9.65 -4.78 1.66
N SER A 98 9.37 -5.63 2.65
CA SER A 98 9.55 -7.08 2.55
C SER A 98 8.38 -7.80 1.88
N GLY A 99 7.21 -7.14 1.80
CA GLY A 99 5.96 -7.77 1.37
C GLY A 99 5.46 -8.90 2.29
N SER A 100 6.03 -9.02 3.50
CA SER A 100 5.72 -10.12 4.43
C SER A 100 5.49 -9.63 5.87
N THR A 101 5.15 -8.35 6.04
CA THR A 101 4.87 -7.73 7.34
C THR A 101 3.59 -8.33 7.93
N SER A 102 3.71 -9.03 9.06
CA SER A 102 2.60 -9.77 9.68
C SER A 102 1.43 -8.88 10.05
N GLU A 103 1.69 -7.68 10.60
CA GLU A 103 0.62 -6.74 10.97
C GLU A 103 -0.22 -6.32 9.77
N VAL A 104 0.39 -6.16 8.59
CA VAL A 104 -0.35 -5.81 7.35
C VAL A 104 -1.28 -6.97 6.96
N MET A 105 -0.78 -8.20 7.01
CA MET A 105 -1.58 -9.39 6.70
C MET A 105 -2.76 -9.52 7.67
N PHE A 106 -2.47 -9.42 8.97
CA PHE A 106 -3.51 -9.48 10.02
C PHE A 106 -4.55 -8.37 9.87
N ALA A 107 -4.15 -7.16 9.46
CA ALA A 107 -5.09 -6.07 9.22
C ALA A 107 -6.05 -6.37 8.06
N LEU A 108 -5.53 -6.87 6.94
CA LEU A 108 -6.36 -7.25 5.80
C LEU A 108 -7.34 -8.37 6.17
N ASP A 109 -6.87 -9.39 6.89
CA ASP A 109 -7.71 -10.51 7.35
C ASP A 109 -8.76 -10.04 8.36
N ALA A 110 -8.38 -9.18 9.31
CA ALA A 110 -9.30 -8.64 10.31
C ALA A 110 -10.40 -7.76 9.66
N LEU A 111 -10.06 -6.94 8.67
CA LEU A 111 -11.03 -6.15 7.92
C LEU A 111 -12.01 -7.03 7.16
N LYS A 112 -11.53 -8.08 6.48
CA LYS A 112 -12.39 -9.08 5.81
C LYS A 112 -13.31 -9.78 6.81
N ALA A 113 -12.76 -10.22 7.96
CA ALA A 113 -13.54 -10.85 9.02
C ALA A 113 -14.59 -9.92 9.63
N ALA A 114 -14.35 -8.61 9.62
CA ALA A 114 -15.31 -7.58 10.02
C ALA A 114 -16.37 -7.27 8.94
N GLY A 115 -16.37 -7.98 7.82
CA GLY A 115 -17.35 -7.83 6.73
C GLY A 115 -17.04 -6.70 5.74
N CYS A 116 -15.83 -6.13 5.77
CA CYS A 116 -15.42 -5.08 4.85
C CYS A 116 -15.04 -5.67 3.47
N SER A 117 -15.64 -5.15 2.42
CA SER A 117 -15.25 -5.45 1.03
C SER A 117 -14.28 -4.38 0.52
N PHE A 118 -13.16 -4.80 -0.03
CA PHE A 118 -12.13 -3.90 -0.56
C PHE A 118 -11.28 -4.59 -1.62
N THR A 119 -10.58 -3.78 -2.41
CA THR A 119 -9.58 -4.25 -3.38
C THR A 119 -8.19 -3.90 -2.86
N VAL A 120 -7.21 -4.77 -3.11
CA VAL A 120 -5.82 -4.57 -2.67
C VAL A 120 -4.92 -4.33 -3.87
N LEU A 121 -4.15 -3.24 -3.82
CA LEU A 121 -3.02 -2.93 -4.70
C LEU A 121 -1.77 -2.85 -3.83
N SER A 122 -0.92 -3.87 -3.83
CA SER A 122 0.24 -3.89 -2.93
C SER A 122 1.46 -3.21 -3.51
N LEU A 123 2.24 -2.57 -2.63
CA LEU A 123 3.55 -2.00 -2.94
C LEU A 123 4.62 -2.68 -2.08
N SER A 124 5.52 -3.41 -2.74
CA SER A 124 6.65 -4.05 -2.09
C SER A 124 7.93 -3.94 -2.92
N CYS A 125 9.09 -4.19 -2.27
CA CYS A 125 10.36 -4.34 -2.97
C CYS A 125 10.68 -5.82 -3.29
N ALA A 126 9.79 -6.75 -2.92
CA ALA A 126 9.95 -8.18 -3.16
C ALA A 126 8.96 -8.63 -4.25
N GLU A 127 9.47 -9.30 -5.29
CA GLU A 127 8.65 -9.75 -6.42
C GLU A 127 7.66 -10.85 -6.03
N HIS A 128 8.09 -11.80 -5.22
CA HIS A 128 7.24 -12.90 -4.73
C HIS A 128 7.15 -12.81 -3.21
N CYS A 129 6.05 -12.30 -2.72
CA CYS A 129 5.83 -12.10 -1.30
C CYS A 129 4.41 -12.47 -0.88
N LYS A 130 4.21 -12.69 0.41
CA LYS A 130 2.87 -13.05 0.94
C LYS A 130 1.81 -12.01 0.63
N LEU A 131 2.19 -10.74 0.54
CA LEU A 131 1.26 -9.66 0.25
C LEU A 131 0.70 -9.75 -1.17
N SER A 132 1.46 -10.28 -2.14
CA SER A 132 0.97 -10.46 -3.51
C SER A 132 -0.17 -11.48 -3.61
N GLU A 133 -0.24 -12.45 -2.69
CA GLU A 133 -1.33 -13.44 -2.63
C GLU A 133 -2.69 -12.81 -2.23
N HIS A 134 -2.66 -11.66 -1.55
CA HIS A 134 -3.85 -10.90 -1.14
C HIS A 134 -4.23 -9.79 -2.11
N SER A 135 -3.46 -9.59 -3.17
CA SER A 135 -3.54 -8.41 -4.03
C SER A 135 -4.17 -8.72 -5.37
N ALA A 136 -5.00 -7.80 -5.85
CA ALA A 136 -5.47 -7.82 -7.24
C ALA A 136 -4.34 -7.42 -8.21
N LEU A 137 -3.40 -6.60 -7.74
CA LEU A 137 -2.19 -6.20 -8.44
C LEU A 137 -1.07 -5.93 -7.42
N SER A 138 0.15 -6.37 -7.72
CA SER A 138 1.34 -6.17 -6.87
C SER A 138 2.58 -5.84 -7.72
#